data_266cf44d6c9dd8ed45a93390532e5b65
#
_entry.id   266cf44d6c9dd8ed45a93390532e5b65
#
_cell.length_a   1.000
_cell.length_b   1.000
_cell.length_c   1.000
_cell.angle_alpha   90.00
_cell.angle_beta   90.00
_cell.angle_gamma   90.00
#
_symmetry.space_group_name_H-M   'P 1'
#
loop_
_entity.id
_entity.type
_entity.pdbx_description
1 polymer ?
#
loop_
_entity_poly.entity_id
_entity_poly.type
_entity_poly.pdbx_seq_one_letter_code
_entity_poly.pdbx_strand_id
1 'polypeptide(L)'
;MNLLNKISSVESLRLAWAKLEKFNKESHGLTGETIAEFELNKEDKILSISKRLQEGTYQFSPYRAVLIPKSKGKFRPLQIPEVSDRVVIKAIAIELEEHFKELLEKSRGLSFAYQKGLGVKEAVEKINEYCQNGYSYVLEADLINFFGTVDKDSL
;
A
#
# COMPACT_ATOMS: atom_id res chain seq x y z
N MET A 1 5.15 -3.72 23.04
CA MET A 1 6.24 -3.18 22.16
C MET A 1 5.62 -2.07 21.33
N ASN A 2 6.22 -0.89 21.26
CA ASN A 2 5.71 0.24 20.48
C ASN A 2 5.67 -0.16 19.00
N LEU A 3 4.64 0.26 18.25
CA LEU A 3 4.46 -0.02 16.82
C LEU A 3 5.67 0.42 15.98
N LEU A 4 6.22 1.61 16.29
CA LEU A 4 7.45 2.10 15.64
C LEU A 4 8.63 1.14 15.80
N ASN A 5 8.83 0.57 16.97
CA ASN A 5 9.92 -0.39 17.22
C ASN A 5 9.75 -1.68 16.41
N LYS A 6 8.51 -2.10 16.18
CA LYS A 6 8.22 -3.25 15.31
C LYS A 6 8.54 -2.93 13.85
N ILE A 7 8.01 -1.82 13.34
CA ILE A 7 8.21 -1.39 11.94
C ILE A 7 9.69 -1.17 11.64
N SER A 8 10.45 -0.56 12.59
CA SER A 8 11.86 -0.24 12.41
C SER A 8 12.80 -1.43 12.60
N SER A 9 12.30 -2.60 13.02
CA SER A 9 13.15 -3.78 13.18
C SER A 9 13.68 -4.30 11.85
N VAL A 10 14.89 -4.82 11.86
CA VAL A 10 15.52 -5.41 10.67
C VAL A 10 14.69 -6.59 10.13
N GLU A 11 14.09 -7.37 11.03
CA GLU A 11 13.24 -8.52 10.69
C GLU A 11 11.98 -8.08 9.94
N SER A 12 11.30 -7.02 10.42
CA SER A 12 10.11 -6.47 9.77
C SER A 12 10.45 -5.92 8.38
N LEU A 13 11.56 -5.18 8.25
CA LEU A 13 12.00 -4.65 6.96
C LEU A 13 12.43 -5.75 5.97
N ARG A 14 13.07 -6.83 6.44
CA ARG A 14 13.35 -8.01 5.60
C ARG A 14 12.08 -8.70 5.13
N LEU A 15 11.11 -8.86 6.03
CA LEU A 15 9.79 -9.40 5.67
C LEU A 15 9.07 -8.52 4.66
N ALA A 16 9.12 -7.20 4.86
CA ALA A 16 8.56 -6.24 3.92
C ALA A 16 9.21 -6.34 2.53
N TRP A 17 10.53 -6.42 2.47
CA TRP A 17 11.26 -6.67 1.20
C TRP A 17 10.85 -7.99 0.55
N ALA A 18 10.72 -9.07 1.31
CA ALA A 18 10.30 -10.36 0.79
C ALA A 18 8.88 -10.34 0.20
N LYS A 19 7.97 -9.57 0.81
CA LYS A 19 6.58 -9.41 0.38
C LYS A 19 6.36 -8.28 -0.63
N LEU A 20 7.39 -7.51 -0.97
CA LEU A 20 7.30 -6.48 -1.99
C LEU A 20 7.18 -7.12 -3.38
N GLU A 21 6.26 -6.60 -4.20
CA GLU A 21 6.16 -7.02 -5.60
C GLU A 21 7.33 -6.49 -6.42
N LYS A 22 8.02 -7.40 -7.11
CA LYS A 22 9.27 -7.12 -7.83
C LYS A 22 9.21 -7.58 -9.30
N PHE A 23 8.04 -7.59 -9.90
CA PHE A 23 7.86 -8.01 -11.29
C PHE A 23 8.68 -7.17 -12.27
N ASN A 24 8.71 -5.85 -12.08
CA ASN A 24 9.53 -4.96 -12.88
C ASN A 24 10.79 -4.57 -12.10
N LYS A 25 11.88 -5.29 -12.34
CA LYS A 25 13.19 -5.07 -11.70
C LYS A 25 13.80 -3.70 -12.00
N GLU A 26 13.46 -3.11 -13.14
CA GLU A 26 13.92 -1.77 -13.58
C GLU A 26 13.09 -0.63 -12.95
N SER A 27 12.07 -0.94 -12.17
CA SER A 27 11.23 0.06 -11.52
C SER A 27 12.04 0.85 -10.48
N HIS A 28 12.08 2.17 -10.64
CA HIS A 28 12.82 3.11 -9.80
C HIS A 28 11.98 4.31 -9.38
N GLY A 29 12.38 5.01 -8.33
CA GLY A 29 11.85 6.30 -7.91
C GLY A 29 12.52 7.47 -8.64
N LEU A 30 12.65 8.61 -7.95
CA LEU A 30 13.21 9.85 -8.49
C LEU A 30 14.73 9.78 -8.66
N THR A 31 15.44 9.10 -7.75
CA THR A 31 16.92 8.99 -7.79
C THR A 31 17.42 8.06 -8.89
N GLY A 32 16.53 7.23 -9.45
CA GLY A 32 16.88 6.26 -10.48
C GLY A 32 17.33 4.90 -9.95
N GLU A 33 17.48 4.72 -8.63
CA GLU A 33 17.82 3.40 -8.06
C GLU A 33 16.72 2.38 -8.36
N THR A 34 17.07 1.34 -9.08
CA THR A 34 16.17 0.26 -9.47
C THR A 34 16.01 -0.78 -8.37
N ILE A 35 14.94 -1.61 -8.48
CA ILE A 35 14.76 -2.76 -7.59
C ILE A 35 15.94 -3.75 -7.70
N ALA A 36 16.50 -3.92 -8.92
CA ALA A 36 17.64 -4.81 -9.12
C ALA A 36 18.89 -4.30 -8.40
N GLU A 37 19.20 -3.01 -8.48
CA GLU A 37 20.34 -2.39 -7.78
C GLU A 37 20.16 -2.41 -6.26
N PHE A 38 18.96 -2.14 -5.76
CA PHE A 38 18.66 -2.25 -4.33
C PHE A 38 18.90 -3.70 -3.83
N GLU A 39 18.48 -4.70 -4.61
CA GLU A 39 18.62 -6.12 -4.26
C GLU A 39 20.09 -6.54 -4.07
N LEU A 40 21.01 -5.98 -4.86
CA LEU A 40 22.45 -6.26 -4.74
C LEU A 40 23.04 -5.84 -3.38
N ASN A 41 22.52 -4.76 -2.79
CA ASN A 41 23.01 -4.19 -1.53
C ASN A 41 21.92 -4.19 -0.43
N LYS A 42 20.93 -5.08 -0.53
CA LYS A 42 19.70 -5.05 0.29
C LYS A 42 19.96 -5.07 1.79
N GLU A 43 20.92 -5.86 2.26
CA GLU A 43 21.18 -5.99 3.69
C GLU A 43 21.71 -4.69 4.29
N ASP A 44 22.69 -4.06 3.67
CA ASP A 44 23.24 -2.77 4.12
C ASP A 44 22.16 -1.67 4.04
N LYS A 45 21.34 -1.68 3.00
CA LYS A 45 20.21 -0.76 2.84
C LYS A 45 19.17 -0.95 3.94
N ILE A 46 18.77 -2.19 4.23
CA ILE A 46 17.82 -2.51 5.29
C ILE A 46 18.37 -2.08 6.66
N LEU A 47 19.64 -2.35 6.97
CA LEU A 47 20.28 -1.90 8.19
C LEU A 47 20.28 -0.37 8.32
N SER A 48 20.61 0.34 7.24
CA SER A 48 20.58 1.81 7.19
C SER A 48 19.16 2.35 7.40
N ILE A 49 18.15 1.77 6.77
CA ILE A 49 16.74 2.15 6.95
C ILE A 49 16.32 1.92 8.41
N SER A 50 16.60 0.75 8.97
CA SER A 50 16.30 0.41 10.36
C SER A 50 16.89 1.43 11.32
N LYS A 51 18.17 1.73 11.20
CA LYS A 51 18.88 2.71 12.02
C LYS A 51 18.22 4.09 11.96
N ARG A 52 17.97 4.60 10.74
CA ARG A 52 17.35 5.91 10.53
C ARG A 52 15.93 6.00 11.09
N LEU A 53 15.15 4.93 11.00
CA LEU A 53 13.81 4.85 11.59
C LEU A 53 13.87 4.88 13.11
N GLN A 54 14.81 4.13 13.72
CA GLN A 54 15.00 4.10 15.19
C GLN A 54 15.50 5.44 15.75
N GLU A 55 16.34 6.14 14.99
CA GLU A 55 16.87 7.47 15.34
C GLU A 55 15.88 8.61 15.04
N GLY A 56 14.74 8.33 14.38
CA GLY A 56 13.77 9.35 13.97
C GLY A 56 14.28 10.27 12.84
N THR A 57 15.34 9.86 12.14
CA THR A 57 15.98 10.64 11.06
C THR A 57 15.54 10.19 9.66
N TYR A 58 14.68 9.17 9.55
CA TYR A 58 14.18 8.72 8.27
C TYR A 58 13.21 9.75 7.68
N GLN A 59 13.45 10.14 6.43
CA GLN A 59 12.58 11.02 5.67
C GLN A 59 12.20 10.34 4.36
N PHE A 60 10.92 10.37 4.03
CA PHE A 60 10.43 9.90 2.73
C PHE A 60 10.90 10.84 1.63
N SER A 61 11.29 10.25 0.52
CA SER A 61 11.73 10.98 -0.66
C SER A 61 10.54 11.48 -1.49
N PRO A 62 10.71 12.53 -2.30
CA PRO A 62 9.71 12.90 -3.28
C PRO A 62 9.42 11.77 -4.26
N TYR A 63 8.17 11.67 -4.73
CA TYR A 63 7.76 10.68 -5.72
C TYR A 63 8.21 11.07 -7.13
N ARG A 64 8.57 10.07 -7.94
CA ARG A 64 8.65 10.24 -9.39
C ARG A 64 7.24 10.16 -9.98
N ALA A 65 6.80 11.22 -10.65
CA ALA A 65 5.49 11.26 -11.31
C ALA A 65 5.58 10.75 -12.75
N VAL A 66 4.71 9.80 -13.11
CA VAL A 66 4.55 9.30 -14.49
C VAL A 66 3.09 9.47 -14.89
N LEU A 67 2.84 10.12 -16.01
CA LEU A 67 1.48 10.32 -16.52
C LEU A 67 1.00 9.03 -17.22
N ILE A 68 -0.10 8.47 -16.73
CA ILE A 68 -0.76 7.32 -17.33
C ILE A 68 -2.03 7.78 -18.05
N PRO A 69 -2.26 7.37 -19.32
CA PRO A 69 -3.49 7.68 -20.02
C PRO A 69 -4.73 7.14 -19.27
N LYS A 70 -5.74 7.98 -19.14
CA LYS A 70 -7.09 7.63 -18.70
C LYS A 70 -8.04 7.82 -19.88
N SER A 71 -9.28 7.30 -19.78
CA SER A 71 -10.26 7.43 -20.87
C SER A 71 -10.45 8.89 -21.33
N LYS A 72 -10.77 9.10 -22.62
CA LYS A 72 -11.10 10.41 -23.23
C LYS A 72 -9.98 11.45 -23.21
N GLY A 73 -8.72 11.04 -23.44
CA GLY A 73 -7.57 11.97 -23.50
C GLY A 73 -7.14 12.59 -22.17
N LYS A 74 -7.69 12.12 -21.07
CA LYS A 74 -7.25 12.52 -19.72
C LYS A 74 -6.06 11.67 -19.27
N PHE A 75 -5.19 12.27 -18.45
CA PHE A 75 -4.06 11.60 -17.81
C PHE A 75 -4.24 11.59 -16.29
N ARG A 76 -3.70 10.57 -15.64
CA ARG A 76 -3.53 10.54 -14.19
C ARG A 76 -2.06 10.42 -13.84
N PRO A 77 -1.55 11.16 -12.86
CA PRO A 77 -0.20 10.95 -12.36
C PRO A 77 -0.14 9.65 -11.55
N LEU A 78 0.79 8.77 -11.92
CA LEU A 78 1.23 7.67 -11.07
C LEU A 78 2.42 8.16 -10.26
N GLN A 79 2.33 8.12 -8.96
CA GLN A 79 3.39 8.50 -8.03
C GLN A 79 4.19 7.27 -7.65
N ILE A 80 5.47 7.23 -8.04
CA ILE A 80 6.35 6.09 -7.82
C ILE A 80 7.37 6.47 -6.73
N PRO A 81 7.27 5.86 -5.53
CA PRO A 81 8.22 6.11 -4.44
C PRO A 81 9.58 5.48 -4.72
N GLU A 82 10.61 5.92 -4.00
CA GLU A 82 11.92 5.27 -3.96
C GLU A 82 11.80 3.83 -3.46
N VAL A 83 12.73 2.97 -3.85
CA VAL A 83 12.70 1.55 -3.45
C VAL A 83 12.78 1.40 -1.93
N SER A 84 13.63 2.19 -1.28
CA SER A 84 13.71 2.25 0.20
C SER A 84 12.37 2.61 0.84
N ASP A 85 11.67 3.61 0.29
CA ASP A 85 10.37 4.06 0.78
C ASP A 85 9.30 2.97 0.61
N ARG A 86 9.32 2.23 -0.51
CA ARG A 86 8.40 1.08 -0.71
C ARG A 86 8.59 0.02 0.36
N VAL A 87 9.84 -0.23 0.79
CA VAL A 87 10.13 -1.19 1.88
C VAL A 87 9.52 -0.70 3.19
N VAL A 88 9.72 0.58 3.53
CA VAL A 88 9.15 1.17 4.75
C VAL A 88 7.63 1.17 4.72
N ILE A 89 7.02 1.64 3.63
CA ILE A 89 5.55 1.64 3.43
C ILE A 89 5.00 0.20 3.55
N LYS A 90 5.69 -0.78 2.99
CA LYS A 90 5.28 -2.19 3.11
C LYS A 90 5.38 -2.72 4.53
N ALA A 91 6.42 -2.35 5.28
CA ALA A 91 6.57 -2.71 6.69
C ALA A 91 5.44 -2.09 7.54
N ILE A 92 5.14 -0.80 7.32
CA ILE A 92 4.01 -0.13 7.96
C ILE A 92 2.71 -0.86 7.66
N ALA A 93 2.44 -1.17 6.39
CA ALA A 93 1.22 -1.85 5.98
C ALA A 93 1.05 -3.23 6.64
N ILE A 94 2.13 -4.01 6.76
CA ILE A 94 2.10 -5.33 7.41
C ILE A 94 1.75 -5.20 8.89
N GLU A 95 2.37 -4.26 9.60
CA GLU A 95 2.14 -4.07 11.03
C GLU A 95 0.75 -3.48 11.32
N LEU A 96 0.26 -2.57 10.47
CA LEU A 96 -1.10 -2.02 10.59
C LEU A 96 -2.16 -3.08 10.27
N GLU A 97 -1.94 -3.94 9.27
CA GLU A 97 -2.86 -5.06 8.95
C GLU A 97 -3.03 -5.98 10.15
N GLU A 98 -1.95 -6.32 10.85
CA GLU A 98 -2.02 -7.13 12.06
C GLU A 98 -2.65 -6.37 13.25
N HIS A 99 -2.30 -5.09 13.41
CA HIS A 99 -2.84 -4.26 14.50
C HIS A 99 -4.35 -4.04 14.39
N PHE A 100 -4.86 -3.85 13.17
CA PHE A 100 -6.29 -3.62 12.90
C PHE A 100 -7.03 -4.87 12.45
N LYS A 101 -6.45 -6.06 12.61
CA LYS A 101 -7.01 -7.32 12.13
C LYS A 101 -8.46 -7.55 12.59
N GLU A 102 -8.76 -7.34 13.86
CA GLU A 102 -10.13 -7.52 14.39
C GLU A 102 -11.13 -6.54 13.77
N LEU A 103 -10.70 -5.30 13.49
CA LEU A 103 -11.51 -4.30 12.82
C LEU A 103 -11.78 -4.68 11.36
N LEU A 104 -10.74 -5.14 10.67
CA LEU A 104 -10.84 -5.59 9.28
C LEU A 104 -11.74 -6.84 9.15
N GLU A 105 -11.66 -7.78 10.08
CA GLU A 105 -12.54 -8.96 10.11
C GLU A 105 -14.03 -8.57 10.29
N LYS A 106 -14.35 -7.52 11.05
CA LYS A 106 -15.73 -7.03 11.19
C LYS A 106 -16.31 -6.49 9.89
N SER A 107 -15.49 -5.99 8.98
CA SER A 107 -15.91 -5.50 7.66
C SER A 107 -15.99 -6.60 6.59
N ARG A 108 -15.60 -7.84 6.92
CA ARG A 108 -15.57 -8.95 5.99
C ARG A 108 -16.97 -9.28 5.49
N GLY A 109 -17.14 -9.42 4.18
CA GLY A 109 -18.43 -9.61 3.54
C GLY A 109 -19.23 -8.32 3.25
N LEU A 110 -18.73 -7.15 3.72
CA LEU A 110 -19.28 -5.83 3.39
C LEU A 110 -18.27 -5.03 2.55
N SER A 111 -16.97 -5.18 2.77
CA SER A 111 -15.90 -4.54 2.02
C SER A 111 -15.07 -5.59 1.30
N PHE A 112 -14.85 -5.38 0.01
CA PHE A 112 -14.14 -6.32 -0.87
C PHE A 112 -12.83 -5.74 -1.44
N ALA A 113 -12.61 -4.44 -1.30
CA ALA A 113 -11.39 -3.78 -1.74
C ALA A 113 -10.30 -3.80 -0.66
N TYR A 114 -9.04 -3.91 -1.10
CA TYR A 114 -7.84 -3.84 -0.24
C TYR A 114 -7.78 -4.88 0.89
N GLN A 115 -8.54 -5.94 0.80
CA GLN A 115 -8.52 -7.06 1.76
C GLN A 115 -7.91 -8.31 1.12
N LYS A 116 -7.09 -9.02 1.89
CA LYS A 116 -6.44 -10.25 1.41
C LYS A 116 -7.46 -11.34 1.09
N GLY A 117 -7.38 -11.87 -0.13
CA GLY A 117 -8.27 -12.95 -0.58
C GLY A 117 -9.68 -12.49 -0.96
N LEU A 118 -9.94 -11.17 -1.00
CA LEU A 118 -11.17 -10.57 -1.50
C LEU A 118 -10.88 -9.68 -2.70
N GLY A 119 -11.85 -9.57 -3.61
CA GLY A 119 -11.72 -8.76 -4.82
C GLY A 119 -13.04 -8.62 -5.57
N VAL A 120 -12.95 -8.24 -6.83
CA VAL A 120 -14.12 -8.02 -7.70
C VAL A 120 -14.97 -9.28 -7.83
N LYS A 121 -14.35 -10.46 -7.89
CA LYS A 121 -15.06 -11.74 -8.03
C LYS A 121 -16.01 -11.97 -6.84
N GLU A 122 -15.49 -11.89 -5.64
CA GLU A 122 -16.25 -12.09 -4.40
C GLU A 122 -17.36 -11.03 -4.23
N ALA A 123 -17.07 -9.78 -4.65
CA ALA A 123 -18.07 -8.70 -4.66
C ALA A 123 -19.24 -9.03 -5.61
N VAL A 124 -18.94 -9.49 -6.83
CA VAL A 124 -19.95 -9.89 -7.82
C VAL A 124 -20.76 -11.09 -7.34
N GLU A 125 -20.12 -12.10 -6.75
CA GLU A 125 -20.80 -13.24 -6.15
C GLU A 125 -21.78 -12.79 -5.05
N LYS A 126 -21.39 -11.84 -4.20
CA LYS A 126 -22.25 -11.29 -3.15
C LYS A 126 -23.44 -10.50 -3.71
N ILE A 127 -23.22 -9.72 -4.77
CA ILE A 127 -24.33 -9.02 -5.49
C ILE A 127 -25.32 -10.05 -6.05
N ASN A 128 -24.84 -11.11 -6.70
CA ASN A 128 -25.70 -12.17 -7.24
C ASN A 128 -26.52 -12.85 -6.15
N GLU A 129 -25.92 -13.12 -4.98
CA GLU A 129 -26.63 -13.65 -3.81
C GLU A 129 -27.81 -12.73 -3.40
N TYR A 130 -27.57 -11.42 -3.32
CA TYR A 130 -28.65 -10.47 -2.99
C TYR A 130 -29.74 -10.45 -4.06
N CYS A 131 -29.40 -10.48 -5.35
CA CYS A 131 -30.37 -10.55 -6.44
C CYS A 131 -31.24 -11.81 -6.35
N GLN A 132 -30.64 -12.96 -6.05
CA GLN A 132 -31.36 -14.24 -5.87
C GLN A 132 -32.29 -14.21 -4.66
N ASN A 133 -31.95 -13.44 -3.63
CA ASN A 133 -32.76 -13.23 -2.42
C ASN A 133 -33.85 -12.15 -2.60
N GLY A 134 -34.06 -11.66 -3.83
CA GLY A 134 -35.16 -10.74 -4.16
C GLY A 134 -34.85 -9.26 -4.03
N TYR A 135 -33.59 -8.88 -3.75
CA TYR A 135 -33.18 -7.47 -3.76
C TYR A 135 -33.08 -6.99 -5.22
N SER A 136 -33.88 -5.99 -5.62
CA SER A 136 -33.97 -5.48 -6.99
C SER A 136 -33.52 -4.02 -7.15
N TYR A 137 -33.20 -3.35 -6.07
CA TYR A 137 -32.73 -1.95 -6.09
C TYR A 137 -31.25 -1.86 -5.69
N VAL A 138 -30.52 -1.01 -6.40
CA VAL A 138 -29.10 -0.72 -6.16
C VAL A 138 -28.92 0.76 -5.92
N LEU A 139 -28.25 1.12 -4.84
CA LEU A 139 -27.75 2.47 -4.60
C LEU A 139 -26.25 2.49 -4.89
N GLU A 140 -25.80 3.36 -5.79
CA GLU A 140 -24.39 3.62 -6.06
C GLU A 140 -24.03 4.98 -5.46
N ALA A 141 -22.96 5.03 -4.67
CA ALA A 141 -22.41 6.25 -4.10
C ALA A 141 -20.88 6.22 -4.12
N ASP A 142 -20.26 7.36 -4.43
CA ASP A 142 -18.81 7.51 -4.47
C ASP A 142 -18.38 8.87 -3.90
N LEU A 143 -17.22 8.91 -3.25
CA LEU A 143 -16.64 10.13 -2.70
C LEU A 143 -15.73 10.79 -3.73
N ILE A 144 -16.03 12.05 -4.06
CA ILE A 144 -15.23 12.82 -5.03
C ILE A 144 -13.86 13.12 -4.42
N ASN A 145 -12.80 12.66 -5.10
CA ASN A 145 -11.39 12.94 -4.74
C ASN A 145 -11.06 12.66 -3.27
N PHE A 146 -11.53 11.52 -2.73
CA PHE A 146 -11.41 11.18 -1.31
C PHE A 146 -10.00 11.44 -0.74
N PHE A 147 -8.95 10.85 -1.33
CA PHE A 147 -7.58 11.03 -0.84
C PHE A 147 -7.04 12.46 -0.93
N GLY A 148 -7.56 13.26 -1.85
CA GLY A 148 -7.18 14.67 -1.98
C GLY A 148 -7.90 15.60 -0.99
N THR A 149 -8.98 15.12 -0.37
CA THR A 149 -9.83 15.90 0.56
C THR A 149 -9.70 15.46 2.00
N VAL A 150 -8.94 14.40 2.29
CA VAL A 150 -8.66 14.01 3.68
C VAL A 150 -7.87 15.11 4.37
N ASP A 151 -8.40 15.57 5.49
CA ASP A 151 -7.71 16.54 6.36
C ASP A 151 -6.55 15.82 7.06
N LYS A 152 -5.33 16.21 6.70
CA LYS A 152 -4.10 15.59 7.21
C LYS A 152 -3.80 15.98 8.65
N ASP A 153 -4.33 17.12 9.10
CA ASP A 153 -4.10 17.62 10.46
C ASP A 153 -5.01 16.90 11.47
N SER A 154 -6.03 16.19 10.97
CA SER A 154 -6.96 15.36 11.76
C SER A 154 -6.57 13.88 11.83
N LEU A 155 -5.48 13.48 11.17
CA LEU A 155 -4.93 12.12 11.18
C LEU A 155 -3.83 11.99 12.23
#